data_7adbc4dc0c6e22bcf18b193743d4bcc8
#
_entry.id   7adbc4dc0c6e22bcf18b193743d4bcc8
#
_cell.length_a   1.000
_cell.length_b   1.000
_cell.length_c   1.000
_cell.angle_alpha   90.00
_cell.angle_beta   90.00
_cell.angle_gamma   90.00
#
_symmetry.space_group_name_H-M   'P 1'
#
loop_
_entity.id
_entity.type
_entity.pdbx_description
1 polymer ?
#
loop_
_entity_poly.entity_id
_entity_poly.type
_entity_poly.pdbx_seq_one_letter_code
_entity_poly.pdbx_strand_id
1 'polypeptide(L)'
;MHANALASSCEHFATNAALLTMRITRRLEFDAGHRIPNHLSQCRHLHGHRYALEITLIGGVIEAAGRPDDGMVMDFSEVKAIAKQNVVDVWDHAFLVWRDDRAVADFLAGLPGHKTVVLDAVPTAENLARIAFTILDPLYRDSYGNHLHLERIRLYETPNCWADATREDLA
;
A
#
# COMPACT_ATOMS: atom_id res chain seq x y z
N MET A 1 58.19 45.23 -15.77
CA MET A 1 58.26 43.93 -15.08
C MET A 1 56.84 43.46 -14.85
N HIS A 2 56.44 42.41 -15.59
CA HIS A 2 55.10 41.89 -15.59
C HIS A 2 54.92 40.89 -14.47
N ALA A 3 53.93 41.04 -13.59
CA ALA A 3 53.48 40.03 -12.68
C ALA A 3 52.13 39.49 -13.16
N ASN A 4 52.16 38.28 -13.64
CA ASN A 4 51.00 37.52 -14.08
C ASN A 4 50.28 36.93 -12.87
N ALA A 5 49.05 37.32 -12.63
CA ALA A 5 48.16 36.72 -11.64
C ALA A 5 47.40 35.56 -12.31
N LEU A 6 47.72 34.33 -11.97
CA LEU A 6 46.95 33.12 -12.31
C LEU A 6 45.70 33.08 -11.44
N ALA A 7 44.55 33.39 -12.03
CA ALA A 7 43.26 33.10 -11.43
C ALA A 7 42.98 31.59 -11.59
N SER A 8 43.05 30.87 -10.49
CA SER A 8 42.59 29.47 -10.42
C SER A 8 41.06 29.45 -10.42
N SER A 9 40.46 29.09 -11.53
CA SER A 9 39.04 28.74 -11.64
C SER A 9 38.79 27.39 -10.97
N CYS A 10 38.30 27.45 -9.75
CA CYS A 10 37.74 26.28 -9.06
C CYS A 10 36.41 25.95 -9.68
N GLU A 11 36.38 25.11 -10.72
CA GLU A 11 35.15 24.55 -11.24
C GLU A 11 34.55 23.62 -10.17
N HIS A 12 33.45 24.08 -9.56
CA HIS A 12 32.61 23.25 -8.74
C HIS A 12 31.95 22.20 -9.65
N PHE A 13 32.54 21.02 -9.74
CA PHE A 13 31.82 19.83 -10.18
C PHE A 13 30.73 19.55 -9.14
N ALA A 14 29.54 20.05 -9.41
CA ALA A 14 28.34 19.54 -8.76
C ALA A 14 28.19 18.08 -9.23
N THR A 15 28.73 17.15 -8.47
CA THR A 15 28.43 15.73 -8.63
C THR A 15 26.93 15.59 -8.37
N ASN A 16 26.19 15.35 -9.44
CA ASN A 16 24.79 14.94 -9.37
C ASN A 16 24.81 13.52 -8.77
N ALA A 17 24.94 13.42 -7.45
CA ALA A 17 24.83 12.17 -6.73
C ALA A 17 23.39 11.69 -6.98
N ALA A 18 23.24 10.65 -7.80
CA ALA A 18 21.95 10.01 -7.97
C ALA A 18 21.46 9.61 -6.57
N LEU A 19 20.36 10.23 -6.13
CA LEU A 19 19.75 9.90 -4.83
C LEU A 19 19.57 8.39 -4.75
N LEU A 20 20.13 7.79 -3.71
CA LEU A 20 19.98 6.36 -3.46
C LEU A 20 18.51 6.03 -3.31
N THR A 21 17.96 5.31 -4.27
CA THR A 21 16.56 4.91 -4.27
C THR A 21 16.43 3.52 -3.65
N MET A 22 15.60 3.41 -2.63
CA MET A 22 15.39 2.18 -1.87
C MET A 22 13.92 1.78 -1.86
N ARG A 23 13.69 0.48 -1.70
CA ARG A 23 12.38 -0.09 -1.40
C ARG A 23 12.27 -0.38 0.06
N ILE A 24 11.15 0.01 0.66
CA ILE A 24 10.78 -0.35 2.01
C ILE A 24 9.44 -1.07 1.98
N THR A 25 9.27 -2.07 2.84
CA THR A 25 8.03 -2.83 2.92
C THR A 25 7.54 -2.93 4.36
N ARG A 26 6.27 -2.61 4.58
CA ARG A 26 5.57 -2.83 5.84
C ARG A 26 4.49 -3.88 5.67
N ARG A 27 4.46 -4.88 6.57
CA ARG A 27 3.43 -5.91 6.66
C ARG A 27 2.48 -5.61 7.81
N LEU A 28 1.17 -5.73 7.56
CA LEU A 28 0.09 -5.65 8.53
C LEU A 28 -0.81 -6.88 8.35
N GLU A 29 -1.53 -7.27 9.40
CA GLU A 29 -2.45 -8.40 9.35
C GLU A 29 -3.83 -7.97 9.84
N PHE A 30 -4.88 -8.62 9.33
CA PHE A 30 -6.26 -8.44 9.74
C PHE A 30 -7.08 -9.70 9.44
N ASP A 31 -8.18 -9.88 10.16
CA ASP A 31 -9.10 -10.99 9.94
C ASP A 31 -10.37 -10.46 9.24
N ALA A 32 -10.78 -11.09 8.14
CA ALA A 32 -11.99 -10.69 7.44
C ALA A 32 -12.72 -11.88 6.81
N GLY A 33 -14.05 -11.77 6.72
CA GLY A 33 -14.88 -12.72 6.01
C GLY A 33 -15.11 -12.29 4.56
N HIS A 34 -15.32 -13.26 3.68
CA HIS A 34 -15.72 -13.05 2.31
C HIS A 34 -16.38 -14.29 1.68
N ARG A 35 -16.85 -14.16 0.44
CA ARG A 35 -17.13 -15.28 -0.47
C ARG A 35 -16.97 -14.84 -1.92
N ILE A 36 -16.79 -15.81 -2.81
CA ILE A 36 -16.78 -15.62 -4.27
C ILE A 36 -18.07 -16.28 -4.81
N PRO A 37 -19.16 -15.53 -5.11
CA PRO A 37 -20.49 -16.08 -5.32
C PRO A 37 -20.58 -17.16 -6.40
N ASN A 38 -19.86 -16.97 -7.50
CA ASN A 38 -19.91 -17.84 -8.67
C ASN A 38 -18.76 -18.88 -8.72
N HIS A 39 -18.04 -19.05 -7.60
CA HIS A 39 -16.94 -20.01 -7.54
C HIS A 39 -17.48 -21.44 -7.56
N LEU A 40 -16.78 -22.34 -8.28
CA LEU A 40 -17.19 -23.74 -8.43
C LEU A 40 -16.83 -24.63 -7.25
N SER A 41 -15.97 -24.15 -6.33
CA SER A 41 -15.48 -24.90 -5.17
C SER A 41 -15.74 -24.14 -3.86
N GLN A 42 -14.91 -24.34 -2.86
CA GLN A 42 -15.08 -23.92 -1.45
C GLN A 42 -15.28 -22.41 -1.27
N CYS A 43 -14.64 -21.58 -2.07
CA CYS A 43 -14.70 -20.12 -1.89
C CYS A 43 -16.10 -19.52 -2.16
N ARG A 44 -17.07 -20.30 -2.66
CA ARG A 44 -18.48 -19.86 -2.77
C ARG A 44 -19.20 -19.78 -1.42
N HIS A 45 -18.69 -20.46 -0.40
CA HIS A 45 -19.26 -20.45 0.93
C HIS A 45 -18.82 -19.22 1.70
N LEU A 46 -19.60 -18.82 2.71
CA LEU A 46 -19.19 -17.80 3.66
C LEU A 46 -18.04 -18.34 4.49
N HIS A 47 -16.90 -17.69 4.44
CA HIS A 47 -15.69 -18.07 5.19
C HIS A 47 -14.82 -16.84 5.45
N GLY A 48 -13.66 -17.03 6.03
CA GLY A 48 -12.75 -15.93 6.30
C GLY A 48 -11.31 -16.40 6.39
N HIS A 49 -10.43 -15.41 6.33
CA HIS A 49 -8.98 -15.61 6.40
C HIS A 49 -8.35 -14.60 7.35
N ARG A 50 -7.16 -14.95 7.84
CA ARG A 50 -6.20 -13.99 8.32
C ARG A 50 -5.40 -13.48 7.13
N TYR A 51 -5.81 -12.33 6.65
CA TYR A 51 -5.11 -11.64 5.57
C TYR A 51 -3.82 -11.01 6.05
N ALA A 52 -2.83 -10.92 5.17
CA ALA A 52 -1.67 -10.07 5.40
C ALA A 52 -1.49 -9.11 4.22
N LEU A 53 -1.32 -7.83 4.54
CA LEU A 53 -1.13 -6.74 3.60
C LEU A 53 0.31 -6.26 3.67
N GLU A 54 1.07 -6.42 2.60
CA GLU A 54 2.39 -5.82 2.44
C GLU A 54 2.30 -4.58 1.56
N ILE A 55 2.78 -3.47 2.10
CA ILE A 55 2.84 -2.17 1.45
C ILE A 55 4.31 -1.91 1.09
N THR A 56 4.64 -1.89 -0.18
CA THR A 56 5.99 -1.59 -0.67
C THR A 56 6.01 -0.18 -1.26
N LEU A 57 6.82 0.67 -0.66
CA LEU A 57 7.11 2.03 -1.13
C LEU A 57 8.52 2.08 -1.72
N ILE A 58 8.71 2.90 -2.73
CA ILE A 58 10.01 3.21 -3.32
C ILE A 58 10.25 4.71 -3.26
N GLY A 59 11.42 5.13 -2.83
CA GLY A 59 11.78 6.55 -2.72
C GLY A 59 13.25 6.79 -2.47
N GLY A 60 13.63 8.06 -2.46
CA GLY A 60 14.99 8.49 -2.11
C GLY A 60 15.25 8.32 -0.62
N VAL A 61 16.49 7.98 -0.28
CA VAL A 61 16.93 8.03 1.12
C VAL A 61 17.14 9.50 1.50
N ILE A 62 16.58 9.90 2.64
CA ILE A 62 16.77 11.25 3.19
C ILE A 62 18.19 11.39 3.71
N GLU A 63 18.95 12.33 3.15
CA GLU A 63 20.27 12.70 3.61
C GLU A 63 20.18 14.06 4.31
N ALA A 64 19.97 14.03 5.61
CA ALA A 64 19.73 15.24 6.41
C ALA A 64 20.30 15.08 7.83
N ALA A 65 21.63 15.17 7.95
CA ALA A 65 22.35 14.94 9.20
C ALA A 65 21.72 15.70 10.40
N GLY A 66 21.43 14.96 11.45
CA GLY A 66 20.84 15.47 12.67
C GLY A 66 19.30 15.55 12.68
N ARG A 67 18.63 15.18 11.59
CA ARG A 67 17.17 15.02 11.58
C ARG A 67 16.76 13.61 12.05
N PRO A 68 15.57 13.44 12.64
CA PRO A 68 15.09 12.13 13.09
C PRO A 68 14.91 11.10 11.96
N ASP A 69 14.70 11.57 10.73
CA ASP A 69 14.45 10.78 9.53
C ASP A 69 15.70 10.59 8.63
N ASP A 70 16.88 11.03 9.09
CA ASP A 70 18.13 10.87 8.37
C ASP A 70 18.45 9.39 8.11
N GLY A 71 18.75 9.04 6.86
CA GLY A 71 18.98 7.67 6.42
C GLY A 71 17.71 6.85 6.11
N MET A 72 16.52 7.43 6.20
CA MET A 72 15.25 6.75 5.94
C MET A 72 14.67 7.13 4.56
N VAL A 73 13.88 6.24 3.96
CA VAL A 73 12.94 6.59 2.90
C VAL A 73 11.67 7.19 3.54
N MET A 74 11.19 6.52 4.59
CA MET A 74 10.04 6.92 5.40
C MET A 74 10.04 6.10 6.69
N ASP A 75 9.55 6.67 7.79
CA ASP A 75 9.37 5.93 9.04
C ASP A 75 8.31 4.82 8.86
N PHE A 76 8.63 3.60 9.26
CA PHE A 76 7.69 2.47 9.21
C PHE A 76 6.44 2.65 10.06
N SER A 77 6.48 3.50 11.09
CA SER A 77 5.32 3.83 11.90
C SER A 77 4.30 4.66 11.11
N GLU A 78 4.76 5.55 10.23
CA GLU A 78 3.92 6.36 9.35
C GLU A 78 3.33 5.51 8.22
N VAL A 79 4.14 4.63 7.60
CA VAL A 79 3.62 3.64 6.64
C VAL A 79 2.47 2.84 7.27
N LYS A 80 2.69 2.35 8.49
CA LYS A 80 1.68 1.63 9.27
C LYS A 80 0.43 2.47 9.52
N ALA A 81 0.58 3.70 9.98
CA ALA A 81 -0.54 4.55 10.40
C ALA A 81 -1.51 4.79 9.23
N ILE A 82 -0.98 5.16 8.06
CA ILE A 82 -1.78 5.40 6.86
C ILE A 82 -2.52 4.14 6.42
N ALA A 83 -1.81 3.01 6.27
CA ALA A 83 -2.43 1.77 5.83
C ALA A 83 -3.41 1.20 6.86
N LYS A 84 -3.09 1.32 8.16
CA LYS A 84 -3.97 0.86 9.23
C LYS A 84 -5.30 1.62 9.22
N GLN A 85 -5.26 2.94 9.22
CA GLN A 85 -6.45 3.77 9.28
C GLN A 85 -7.37 3.58 8.07
N ASN A 86 -6.81 3.43 6.86
CA ASN A 86 -7.58 3.51 5.63
C ASN A 86 -7.96 2.15 5.03
N VAL A 87 -7.27 1.07 5.43
CA VAL A 87 -7.54 -0.28 4.93
C VAL A 87 -7.75 -1.25 6.09
N VAL A 88 -6.76 -1.41 6.98
CA VAL A 88 -6.80 -2.47 7.99
C VAL A 88 -7.96 -2.26 8.96
N ASP A 89 -8.11 -1.08 9.57
CA ASP A 89 -9.18 -0.81 10.53
C ASP A 89 -10.58 -0.83 9.88
N VAL A 90 -10.65 -0.63 8.56
CA VAL A 90 -11.92 -0.71 7.81
C VAL A 90 -12.29 -2.17 7.55
N TRP A 91 -11.33 -3.01 7.19
CA TRP A 91 -11.58 -4.40 6.77
C TRP A 91 -11.50 -5.41 7.91
N ASP A 92 -10.71 -5.10 8.96
CA ASP A 92 -10.54 -6.00 10.10
C ASP A 92 -11.88 -6.29 10.81
N HIS A 93 -12.17 -7.57 11.02
CA HIS A 93 -13.44 -8.07 11.58
C HIS A 93 -14.68 -7.66 10.76
N ALA A 94 -14.51 -7.36 9.46
CA ALA A 94 -15.61 -7.09 8.54
C ALA A 94 -15.92 -8.30 7.67
N PHE A 95 -17.14 -8.32 7.09
CA PHE A 95 -17.43 -9.18 5.96
C PHE A 95 -17.33 -8.34 4.67
N LEU A 96 -16.42 -8.74 3.78
CA LEU A 96 -16.19 -8.09 2.48
C LEU A 96 -17.15 -8.71 1.48
N VAL A 97 -18.13 -7.94 1.00
CA VAL A 97 -19.18 -8.44 0.12
C VAL A 97 -19.21 -7.67 -1.20
N TRP A 98 -19.33 -8.41 -2.30
CA TRP A 98 -19.56 -7.79 -3.59
C TRP A 98 -20.96 -7.19 -3.65
N ARG A 99 -21.08 -5.96 -4.18
CA ARG A 99 -22.36 -5.23 -4.27
C ARG A 99 -23.46 -6.04 -4.95
N ASP A 100 -23.13 -6.79 -6.00
CA ASP A 100 -24.11 -7.56 -6.77
C ASP A 100 -24.38 -8.96 -6.19
N ASP A 101 -23.71 -9.36 -5.11
CA ASP A 101 -24.09 -10.51 -4.31
C ASP A 101 -25.24 -10.15 -3.36
N ARG A 102 -26.40 -9.83 -3.96
CA ARG A 102 -27.57 -9.29 -3.28
C ARG A 102 -28.03 -10.17 -2.12
N ALA A 103 -27.98 -11.49 -2.32
CA ALA A 103 -28.45 -12.43 -1.29
C ALA A 103 -27.68 -12.29 0.04
N VAL A 104 -26.36 -12.09 -0.03
CA VAL A 104 -25.53 -11.90 1.17
C VAL A 104 -25.53 -10.44 1.61
N ALA A 105 -25.42 -9.50 0.70
CA ALA A 105 -25.41 -8.07 1.03
C ALA A 105 -26.70 -7.65 1.78
N ASP A 106 -27.86 -8.06 1.29
CA ASP A 106 -29.16 -7.74 1.94
C ASP A 106 -29.32 -8.48 3.28
N PHE A 107 -28.84 -9.72 3.39
CA PHE A 107 -28.83 -10.46 4.65
C PHE A 107 -27.97 -9.75 5.71
N LEU A 108 -26.75 -9.38 5.37
CA LEU A 108 -25.83 -8.70 6.28
C LEU A 108 -26.33 -7.30 6.69
N ALA A 109 -26.97 -6.57 5.77
CA ALA A 109 -27.58 -5.28 6.06
C ALA A 109 -28.73 -5.39 7.07
N GLY A 110 -29.37 -6.55 7.15
CA GLY A 110 -30.42 -6.84 8.14
C GLY A 110 -29.88 -7.19 9.54
N LEU A 111 -28.58 -7.37 9.72
CA LEU A 111 -27.96 -7.73 11.00
C LEU A 111 -27.57 -6.46 11.78
N PRO A 112 -28.22 -6.15 12.93
CA PRO A 112 -27.87 -4.97 13.70
C PRO A 112 -26.40 -4.97 14.16
N GLY A 113 -25.68 -3.87 13.88
CA GLY A 113 -24.28 -3.68 14.30
C GLY A 113 -23.25 -4.53 13.56
N HIS A 114 -23.64 -5.28 12.52
CA HIS A 114 -22.69 -6.06 11.73
C HIS A 114 -21.76 -5.16 10.94
N LYS A 115 -20.47 -5.44 10.98
CA LYS A 115 -19.46 -4.72 10.18
C LYS A 115 -19.37 -5.32 8.79
N THR A 116 -19.92 -4.62 7.81
CA THR A 116 -19.93 -5.02 6.40
C THR A 116 -19.23 -3.97 5.54
N VAL A 117 -18.36 -4.42 4.66
CA VAL A 117 -17.73 -3.57 3.62
C VAL A 117 -18.26 -4.02 2.27
N VAL A 118 -19.03 -3.14 1.62
CA VAL A 118 -19.58 -3.39 0.28
C VAL A 118 -18.56 -2.94 -0.77
N LEU A 119 -18.19 -3.86 -1.65
CA LEU A 119 -17.19 -3.65 -2.69
C LEU A 119 -17.85 -3.62 -4.08
N ASP A 120 -17.27 -2.86 -5.00
CA ASP A 120 -17.70 -2.82 -6.41
C ASP A 120 -17.19 -3.99 -7.25
N ALA A 121 -16.39 -4.88 -6.64
CA ALA A 121 -15.83 -6.07 -7.27
C ALA A 121 -15.95 -7.29 -6.34
N VAL A 122 -15.92 -8.48 -6.94
CA VAL A 122 -15.86 -9.75 -6.19
C VAL A 122 -14.61 -9.74 -5.29
N PRO A 123 -14.72 -10.07 -3.99
CA PRO A 123 -13.62 -9.96 -3.03
C PRO A 123 -12.61 -11.12 -3.17
N THR A 124 -11.98 -11.24 -4.32
CA THR A 124 -10.80 -12.09 -4.54
C THR A 124 -9.54 -11.39 -4.05
N ALA A 125 -8.46 -12.12 -3.82
CA ALA A 125 -7.18 -11.55 -3.40
C ALA A 125 -6.69 -10.47 -4.39
N GLU A 126 -6.88 -10.69 -5.70
CA GLU A 126 -6.49 -9.76 -6.76
C GLU A 126 -7.27 -8.43 -6.67
N ASN A 127 -8.60 -8.53 -6.55
CA ASN A 127 -9.44 -7.33 -6.44
C ASN A 127 -9.20 -6.58 -5.13
N LEU A 128 -9.00 -7.29 -4.02
CA LEU A 128 -8.68 -6.67 -2.73
C LEU A 128 -7.31 -5.97 -2.77
N ALA A 129 -6.30 -6.60 -3.38
CA ALA A 129 -4.99 -5.96 -3.58
C ALA A 129 -5.11 -4.68 -4.41
N ARG A 130 -5.85 -4.72 -5.51
CA ARG A 130 -6.12 -3.58 -6.39
C ARG A 130 -6.87 -2.46 -5.66
N ILE A 131 -7.90 -2.79 -4.90
CA ILE A 131 -8.67 -1.81 -4.12
C ILE A 131 -7.77 -1.16 -3.06
N ALA A 132 -6.97 -1.95 -2.33
CA ALA A 132 -6.04 -1.42 -1.34
C ALA A 132 -5.01 -0.47 -1.99
N PHE A 133 -4.48 -0.82 -3.18
CA PHE A 133 -3.58 0.05 -3.93
C PHE A 133 -4.26 1.38 -4.30
N THR A 134 -5.47 1.33 -4.85
CA THR A 134 -6.23 2.52 -5.24
C THR A 134 -6.53 3.45 -4.06
N ILE A 135 -6.77 2.88 -2.88
CA ILE A 135 -6.99 3.65 -1.65
C ILE A 135 -5.70 4.30 -1.16
N LEU A 136 -4.59 3.55 -1.15
CA LEU A 136 -3.36 3.96 -0.48
C LEU A 136 -2.44 4.84 -1.34
N ASP A 137 -2.42 4.66 -2.66
CA ASP A 137 -1.53 5.41 -3.56
C ASP A 137 -1.68 6.93 -3.45
N PRO A 138 -2.90 7.51 -3.52
CA PRO A 138 -3.06 8.94 -3.37
C PRO A 138 -2.65 9.44 -1.97
N LEU A 139 -2.88 8.66 -0.92
CA LEU A 139 -2.57 9.05 0.44
C LEU A 139 -1.07 9.18 0.68
N TYR A 140 -0.26 8.25 0.17
CA TYR A 140 1.19 8.36 0.24
C TYR A 140 1.72 9.50 -0.62
N ARG A 141 1.19 9.69 -1.82
CA ARG A 141 1.58 10.78 -2.71
C ARG A 141 1.25 12.14 -2.11
N ASP A 142 0.06 12.31 -1.53
CA ASP A 142 -0.37 13.58 -0.94
C ASP A 142 0.44 13.94 0.32
N SER A 143 0.89 12.92 1.08
CA SER A 143 1.69 13.11 2.28
C SER A 143 3.16 13.43 1.99
N TYR A 144 3.72 12.86 0.91
CA TYR A 144 5.19 12.88 0.66
C TYR A 144 5.58 13.42 -0.72
N GLY A 145 4.61 13.81 -1.54
CA GLY A 145 4.85 14.37 -2.87
C GLY A 145 5.62 13.41 -3.77
N ASN A 146 6.65 13.94 -4.44
CA ASN A 146 7.49 13.16 -5.36
C ASN A 146 8.67 12.44 -4.68
N HIS A 147 8.82 12.55 -3.35
CA HIS A 147 9.91 11.90 -2.62
C HIS A 147 9.81 10.38 -2.69
N LEU A 148 8.60 9.86 -2.56
CA LEU A 148 8.33 8.42 -2.64
C LEU A 148 6.97 8.15 -3.34
N HIS A 149 6.77 6.90 -3.74
CA HIS A 149 5.48 6.44 -4.26
C HIS A 149 5.21 4.99 -3.87
N LEU A 150 3.93 4.64 -3.87
CA LEU A 150 3.50 3.26 -3.71
C LEU A 150 3.89 2.46 -4.96
N GLU A 151 4.71 1.44 -4.77
CA GLU A 151 5.16 0.55 -5.85
C GLU A 151 4.26 -0.67 -5.97
N ARG A 152 3.95 -1.30 -4.81
CA ARG A 152 3.20 -2.55 -4.79
C ARG A 152 2.40 -2.71 -3.51
N ILE A 153 1.20 -3.24 -3.67
CA ILE A 153 0.45 -3.91 -2.62
C ILE A 153 0.50 -5.40 -2.89
N ARG A 154 0.91 -6.19 -1.89
CA ARG A 154 0.75 -7.63 -1.88
C ARG A 154 -0.25 -8.01 -0.80
N LEU A 155 -1.30 -8.72 -1.19
CA LEU A 155 -2.31 -9.22 -0.27
C LEU A 155 -2.26 -10.75 -0.24
N TYR A 156 -1.90 -11.28 0.92
CA TYR A 156 -1.99 -12.71 1.21
C TYR A 156 -3.40 -13.04 1.70
N GLU A 157 -4.07 -13.96 1.04
CA GLU A 157 -5.30 -14.57 1.53
C GLU A 157 -4.99 -15.69 2.52
N THR A 158 -3.92 -16.45 2.22
CA THR A 158 -3.33 -17.46 3.09
C THR A 158 -1.80 -17.31 3.07
N PRO A 159 -1.05 -17.95 3.99
CA PRO A 159 0.42 -17.88 3.96
C PRO A 159 1.06 -18.29 2.61
N ASN A 160 0.36 -19.07 1.80
CA ASN A 160 0.87 -19.66 0.56
C ASN A 160 0.24 -19.06 -0.71
N CYS A 161 -0.80 -18.21 -0.57
CA CYS A 161 -1.53 -17.65 -1.71
C CYS A 161 -1.67 -16.15 -1.56
N TRP A 162 -1.24 -15.41 -2.56
CA TRP A 162 -1.31 -13.94 -2.57
C TRP A 162 -1.53 -13.40 -3.98
N ALA A 163 -1.94 -12.16 -4.05
CA ALA A 163 -1.97 -11.37 -5.27
C ALA A 163 -1.17 -10.07 -5.09
N ASP A 164 -0.55 -9.63 -6.16
CA ASP A 164 0.13 -8.34 -6.25
C ASP A 164 -0.71 -7.36 -7.09
N ALA A 165 -0.75 -6.11 -6.66
CA ALA A 165 -1.20 -4.99 -7.46
C ALA A 165 -0.07 -3.96 -7.51
N THR A 166 0.31 -3.55 -8.70
CA THR A 166 1.36 -2.58 -8.96
C THR A 166 0.80 -1.37 -9.72
N ARG A 167 1.58 -0.31 -9.80
CA ARG A 167 1.21 0.87 -10.57
C ARG A 167 1.02 0.54 -12.06
N GLU A 168 1.81 -0.39 -12.60
CA GLU A 168 1.73 -0.81 -14.00
C GLU A 168 0.43 -1.55 -14.31
N ASP A 169 -0.12 -2.29 -13.34
CA ASP A 169 -1.37 -3.03 -13.48
C ASP A 169 -2.61 -2.12 -13.50
N LEU A 170 -2.46 -0.85 -13.10
CA LEU A 170 -3.56 0.10 -12.90
C LEU A 170 -3.49 1.32 -13.84
N ALA A 171 -2.51 1.36 -14.73
CA ALA A 171 -2.25 2.44 -15.68
C ALA A 171 -3.17 2.39 -16.92
#